data_77aa3281f9ec0f1bf5db6fc9e63bb1f8
#
_entry.id   77aa3281f9ec0f1bf5db6fc9e63bb1f8
#
_cell.length_a   1.000
_cell.length_b   1.000
_cell.length_c   1.000
_cell.angle_alpha   90.00
_cell.angle_beta   90.00
_cell.angle_gamma   90.00
#
_symmetry.space_group_name_H-M   'P 1'
#
loop_
_entity.id
_entity.type
_entity.pdbx_description
1 polymer ?
#
loop_
_entity_poly.entity_id
_entity_poly.type
_entity_poly.pdbx_seq_one_letter_code
_entity_poly.pdbx_strand_id
1 'polypeptide(L)'
;MNKKTTKVLAFLLAALMASSLASCSQEQDFTAGMSEEEKAAWEAAANDPYGKYPELVTYTTGYNLTAQGSDVLAGTPYADDTTENNAYTRYLKELLNIQNQNEFEASTGPDYDQKVSMAIASSTIPDMMYISDYATLVELVESDLIEDLTDVYNNIACETVKAAYESYGEDNNPLNTVTFDGKIMAIPKTQLSDGQDFLWVRKDWLDKLGMDEPSTIEDLEELMRAFIEQDPDGNGQADTIGMVVLSDVYGEYPNNTFAIDNIFTAFDAYPNVWIEKDGKAVYGSVQEEMKEPLQLLNRWYTCLLYTSDA
;
A
#
# COMPACT_ATOMS: atom_id res chain seq x y z
N MET A 1 -17.96 51.05 -31.24
CA MET A 1 -17.10 50.80 -30.07
C MET A 1 -15.77 51.48 -30.32
N ASN A 2 -15.36 52.39 -29.46
CA ASN A 2 -14.29 53.34 -29.73
C ASN A 2 -12.92 52.65 -29.50
N LYS A 3 -11.97 52.77 -30.42
CA LYS A 3 -10.63 52.12 -30.35
C LYS A 3 -9.86 52.37 -29.05
N LYS A 4 -10.22 53.39 -28.28
CA LYS A 4 -9.67 53.67 -26.95
C LYS A 4 -10.24 52.77 -25.88
N THR A 5 -11.51 52.40 -25.95
CA THR A 5 -12.19 51.50 -25.00
C THR A 5 -11.69 50.04 -25.13
N THR A 6 -11.38 49.60 -26.36
CA THR A 6 -10.84 48.27 -26.62
C THR A 6 -9.39 48.09 -26.09
N LYS A 7 -8.58 49.18 -26.13
CA LYS A 7 -7.23 49.14 -25.58
C LYS A 7 -7.19 49.11 -24.04
N VAL A 8 -8.12 49.79 -23.38
CA VAL A 8 -8.25 49.79 -21.92
C VAL A 8 -8.77 48.44 -21.42
N LEU A 9 -9.74 47.85 -22.16
CA LEU A 9 -10.23 46.51 -21.82
C LEU A 9 -9.16 45.41 -22.02
N ALA A 10 -8.32 45.52 -23.05
CA ALA A 10 -7.22 44.59 -23.32
C ALA A 10 -6.10 44.73 -22.25
N PHE A 11 -5.85 45.94 -21.74
CA PHE A 11 -4.88 46.17 -20.69
C PHE A 11 -5.37 45.70 -19.31
N LEU A 12 -6.67 45.82 -19.03
CA LEU A 12 -7.31 45.28 -17.82
C LEU A 12 -7.37 43.74 -17.82
N LEU A 13 -7.63 43.12 -18.97
CA LEU A 13 -7.56 41.64 -19.09
C LEU A 13 -6.13 41.11 -18.99
N ALA A 14 -5.14 41.81 -19.55
CA ALA A 14 -3.74 41.44 -19.43
C ALA A 14 -3.20 41.63 -17.98
N ALA A 15 -3.69 42.65 -17.27
CA ALA A 15 -3.35 42.84 -15.85
C ALA A 15 -4.03 41.81 -14.93
N LEU A 16 -5.24 41.35 -15.27
CA LEU A 16 -5.90 40.24 -14.55
C LEU A 16 -5.24 38.88 -14.83
N MET A 17 -4.73 38.64 -16.05
CA MET A 17 -3.98 37.43 -16.37
C MET A 17 -2.56 37.45 -15.80
N ALA A 18 -1.94 38.62 -15.62
CA ALA A 18 -0.65 38.75 -14.96
C ALA A 18 -0.72 38.60 -13.45
N SER A 19 -1.88 38.84 -12.83
CA SER A 19 -2.09 38.59 -11.40
C SER A 19 -2.46 37.12 -11.07
N SER A 20 -2.90 36.36 -12.08
CA SER A 20 -3.14 34.91 -11.94
C SER A 20 -1.91 34.04 -12.23
N LEU A 21 -0.83 34.61 -12.78
CA LEU A 21 0.45 33.95 -13.00
C LEU A 21 1.46 34.19 -11.86
N ALA A 22 1.10 34.93 -10.82
CA ALA A 22 1.89 35.13 -9.62
C ALA A 22 1.43 34.25 -8.44
N SER A 23 0.70 33.18 -8.71
CA SER A 23 0.52 32.07 -7.77
C SER A 23 1.61 31.02 -8.01
N CYS A 24 2.86 31.45 -8.08
CA CYS A 24 3.98 30.61 -7.70
C CYS A 24 3.81 30.34 -6.20
N SER A 25 3.89 29.08 -5.81
CA SER A 25 3.94 28.58 -4.45
C SER A 25 4.50 29.63 -3.49
N GLN A 26 3.64 30.34 -2.78
CA GLN A 26 4.07 31.01 -1.58
C GLN A 26 4.40 29.86 -0.61
N GLU A 27 5.66 29.57 -0.43
CA GLU A 27 6.12 28.85 0.73
C GLU A 27 5.39 29.41 1.93
N GLN A 28 4.53 28.64 2.53
CA GLN A 28 3.78 29.04 3.68
C GLN A 28 4.76 29.15 4.83
N ASP A 29 5.20 30.37 5.15
CA ASP A 29 6.07 30.61 6.29
C ASP A 29 5.28 30.38 7.60
N PHE A 30 5.32 29.12 8.06
CA PHE A 30 4.68 28.70 9.31
C PHE A 30 5.25 29.41 10.54
N THR A 31 6.38 30.10 10.42
CA THR A 31 7.04 30.81 11.50
C THR A 31 6.77 32.32 11.49
N ALA A 32 5.96 32.80 10.53
CA ALA A 32 5.64 34.20 10.40
C ALA A 32 4.94 34.75 11.65
N GLY A 33 5.58 35.70 12.30
CA GLY A 33 5.07 36.33 13.53
C GLY A 33 5.52 35.69 14.85
N MET A 34 6.23 34.57 14.80
CA MET A 34 6.82 33.91 15.96
C MET A 34 8.01 34.71 16.51
N SER A 35 8.22 34.65 17.82
CA SER A 35 9.46 35.08 18.47
C SER A 35 10.64 34.16 18.11
N GLU A 36 11.87 34.60 18.33
CA GLU A 36 13.06 33.78 18.05
C GLU A 36 13.09 32.48 18.87
N GLU A 37 12.53 32.48 20.07
CA GLU A 37 12.43 31.29 20.93
C GLU A 37 11.40 30.29 20.36
N GLU A 38 10.26 30.79 19.90
CA GLU A 38 9.23 29.95 19.24
C GLU A 38 9.72 29.36 17.90
N LYS A 39 10.44 30.16 17.11
CA LYS A 39 11.08 29.65 15.86
C LYS A 39 12.09 28.57 16.17
N ALA A 40 12.95 28.75 17.14
CA ALA A 40 13.93 27.73 17.53
C ALA A 40 13.26 26.43 18.01
N ALA A 41 12.14 26.55 18.73
CA ALA A 41 11.36 25.37 19.15
C ALA A 41 10.69 24.68 17.97
N TRP A 42 10.18 25.46 17.00
CA TRP A 42 9.60 24.94 15.76
C TRP A 42 10.66 24.19 14.92
N GLU A 43 11.82 24.81 14.68
CA GLU A 43 12.92 24.22 13.95
C GLU A 43 13.44 22.93 14.63
N ALA A 44 13.53 22.93 15.95
CA ALA A 44 13.93 21.76 16.71
C ALA A 44 12.93 20.60 16.51
N ALA A 45 11.62 20.90 16.52
CA ALA A 45 10.58 19.89 16.27
C ALA A 45 10.63 19.39 14.82
N ALA A 46 10.81 20.27 13.85
CA ALA A 46 10.85 19.92 12.43
C ALA A 46 12.08 19.06 12.05
N ASN A 47 13.16 19.13 12.83
CA ASN A 47 14.38 18.35 12.60
C ASN A 47 14.49 17.07 13.48
N ASP A 48 13.43 16.69 14.18
CA ASP A 48 13.36 15.48 14.98
C ASP A 48 12.17 14.62 14.50
N PRO A 49 12.38 13.34 14.12
CA PRO A 49 11.28 12.47 13.67
C PRO A 49 10.16 12.28 14.71
N TYR A 50 10.44 12.58 15.96
CA TYR A 50 9.49 12.53 17.08
C TYR A 50 9.29 13.91 17.74
N GLY A 51 9.68 14.97 17.04
CA GLY A 51 9.59 16.33 17.54
C GLY A 51 8.14 16.80 17.70
N LYS A 52 7.83 17.33 18.87
CA LYS A 52 6.52 17.90 19.15
C LYS A 52 6.51 19.38 18.82
N TYR A 53 5.66 19.76 17.87
CA TYR A 53 5.49 21.16 17.50
C TYR A 53 4.93 22.00 18.68
N PRO A 54 5.40 23.23 18.87
CA PRO A 54 4.92 24.11 19.94
C PRO A 54 3.45 24.53 19.75
N GLU A 55 3.01 24.65 18.50
CA GLU A 55 1.63 24.92 18.11
C GLU A 55 1.06 23.79 17.27
N LEU A 56 -0.27 23.73 17.16
CA LEU A 56 -0.94 22.71 16.33
C LEU A 56 -0.64 22.93 14.85
N VAL A 57 0.02 21.95 14.23
CA VAL A 57 0.22 21.91 12.78
C VAL A 57 -0.90 21.11 12.14
N THR A 58 -1.63 21.73 11.24
CA THR A 58 -2.65 21.06 10.43
C THR A 58 -2.07 20.85 9.02
N TYR A 59 -2.21 19.63 8.51
CA TYR A 59 -1.82 19.27 7.15
C TYR A 59 -2.99 18.63 6.42
N THR A 60 -3.04 18.84 5.10
CA THR A 60 -4.12 18.32 4.26
C THR A 60 -3.80 16.95 3.69
N THR A 61 -4.82 16.10 3.55
CA THR A 61 -4.64 14.75 3.00
C THR A 61 -5.69 14.40 1.95
N GLY A 62 -5.27 13.66 0.93
CA GLY A 62 -6.18 12.84 0.13
C GLY A 62 -6.32 11.47 0.80
N TYR A 63 -7.44 11.22 1.48
CA TYR A 63 -7.60 10.03 2.30
C TYR A 63 -8.20 8.88 1.51
N ASN A 64 -7.48 7.75 1.50
CA ASN A 64 -7.88 6.52 0.83
C ASN A 64 -8.62 5.61 1.82
N LEU A 65 -9.95 5.47 1.65
CA LEU A 65 -10.79 4.62 2.49
C LEU A 65 -10.68 3.17 2.04
N THR A 66 -10.20 2.30 2.91
CA THR A 66 -10.34 0.86 2.68
C THR A 66 -11.77 0.42 2.96
N ALA A 67 -12.29 -0.55 2.19
CA ALA A 67 -13.67 -1.02 2.27
C ALA A 67 -14.14 -1.49 3.66
N GLN A 68 -13.23 -1.67 4.59
CA GLN A 68 -13.50 -2.15 5.95
C GLN A 68 -13.61 -1.01 7.00
N GLY A 69 -13.39 0.25 6.60
CA GLY A 69 -13.19 1.33 7.59
C GLY A 69 -14.42 1.72 8.40
N SER A 70 -15.61 1.80 7.78
CA SER A 70 -16.80 2.29 8.46
C SER A 70 -17.62 1.19 9.16
N ASP A 71 -17.65 -0.01 8.60
CA ASP A 71 -18.52 -1.08 9.11
C ASP A 71 -17.87 -1.86 10.27
N VAL A 72 -16.54 -1.93 10.30
CA VAL A 72 -15.79 -2.63 11.37
C VAL A 72 -15.95 -1.94 12.72
N LEU A 73 -16.12 -0.61 12.73
CA LEU A 73 -16.28 0.16 13.97
C LEU A 73 -17.73 0.20 14.48
N ALA A 74 -18.69 -0.14 13.64
CA ALA A 74 -20.11 -0.15 14.02
C ALA A 74 -20.35 -1.09 15.20
N GLY A 75 -21.01 -0.59 16.25
CA GLY A 75 -21.27 -1.34 17.47
C GLY A 75 -20.08 -1.47 18.45
N THR A 76 -18.95 -0.84 18.18
CA THR A 76 -17.82 -0.73 19.09
C THR A 76 -17.85 0.62 19.84
N PRO A 77 -17.03 0.80 20.93
CA PRO A 77 -16.83 2.10 21.55
C PRO A 77 -16.24 3.19 20.65
N TYR A 78 -15.83 2.84 19.45
CA TYR A 78 -15.19 3.70 18.45
C TYR A 78 -16.10 3.98 17.24
N ALA A 79 -17.39 3.70 17.36
CA ALA A 79 -18.36 3.89 16.27
C ALA A 79 -18.47 5.35 15.77
N ASP A 80 -18.13 6.31 16.63
CA ASP A 80 -18.13 7.74 16.30
C ASP A 80 -16.76 8.24 15.79
N ASP A 81 -15.75 7.37 15.70
CA ASP A 81 -14.43 7.74 15.14
C ASP A 81 -14.55 8.02 13.65
N THR A 82 -13.80 9.02 13.19
CA THR A 82 -13.70 9.44 11.79
C THR A 82 -12.25 9.32 11.29
N THR A 83 -12.04 9.52 10.01
CA THR A 83 -10.70 9.55 9.42
C THR A 83 -9.81 10.66 10.00
N GLU A 84 -10.41 11.77 10.45
CA GLU A 84 -9.72 12.90 11.08
C GLU A 84 -9.69 12.82 12.62
N ASN A 85 -10.54 12.02 13.23
CA ASN A 85 -10.63 11.87 14.68
C ASN A 85 -10.80 10.41 15.07
N ASN A 86 -9.72 9.72 15.26
CA ASN A 86 -9.64 8.32 15.68
C ASN A 86 -8.48 8.11 16.66
N ALA A 87 -8.26 6.89 17.10
CA ALA A 87 -7.21 6.57 18.06
C ALA A 87 -5.82 7.02 17.59
N TYR A 88 -5.51 6.86 16.28
CA TYR A 88 -4.22 7.26 15.72
C TYR A 88 -4.07 8.77 15.63
N THR A 89 -5.05 9.48 15.11
CA THR A 89 -4.97 10.93 14.96
C THR A 89 -4.93 11.63 16.31
N ARG A 90 -5.67 11.13 17.30
CA ARG A 90 -5.58 11.60 18.69
C ARG A 90 -4.20 11.36 19.31
N TYR A 91 -3.61 10.19 19.07
CA TYR A 91 -2.27 9.87 19.53
C TYR A 91 -1.20 10.74 18.86
N LEU A 92 -1.27 10.94 17.55
CA LEU A 92 -0.34 11.81 16.82
C LEU A 92 -0.47 13.27 17.29
N LYS A 93 -1.68 13.73 17.56
CA LYS A 93 -1.91 15.07 18.12
C LYS A 93 -1.30 15.23 19.51
N GLU A 94 -1.44 14.23 20.37
CA GLU A 94 -0.84 14.25 21.70
C GLU A 94 0.69 14.20 21.64
N LEU A 95 1.24 13.34 20.77
CA LEU A 95 2.67 13.10 20.65
C LEU A 95 3.39 14.25 19.94
N LEU A 96 2.91 14.64 18.76
CA LEU A 96 3.60 15.53 17.84
C LEU A 96 2.93 16.90 17.67
N ASN A 97 1.73 17.07 18.18
CA ASN A 97 0.88 18.26 17.99
C ASN A 97 0.55 18.52 16.52
N ILE A 98 0.23 17.45 15.76
CA ILE A 98 -0.19 17.51 14.37
C ILE A 98 -1.62 16.99 14.19
N GLN A 99 -2.32 17.47 13.16
CA GLN A 99 -3.69 17.09 12.85
C GLN A 99 -3.89 17.03 11.34
N ASN A 100 -4.39 15.92 10.83
CA ASN A 100 -4.83 15.85 9.42
C ASN A 100 -6.17 16.54 9.23
N GLN A 101 -6.34 17.11 8.05
CA GLN A 101 -7.59 17.60 7.51
C GLN A 101 -7.75 17.02 6.11
N ASN A 102 -8.85 16.30 5.83
CA ASN A 102 -8.99 15.64 4.55
C ASN A 102 -9.54 16.64 3.51
N GLU A 103 -8.75 16.91 2.48
CA GLU A 103 -9.19 17.69 1.32
C GLU A 103 -10.21 16.90 0.49
N PHE A 104 -9.98 15.57 0.39
CA PHE A 104 -10.93 14.63 -0.14
C PHE A 104 -10.79 13.25 0.51
N GLU A 105 -11.90 12.50 0.48
CA GLU A 105 -11.96 11.09 0.84
C GLU A 105 -12.60 10.30 -0.28
N ALA A 106 -12.10 9.11 -0.56
CA ALA A 106 -12.70 8.19 -1.51
C ALA A 106 -12.32 6.73 -1.21
N SER A 107 -13.16 5.80 -1.63
CA SER A 107 -12.86 4.38 -1.54
C SER A 107 -11.66 4.01 -2.40
N THR A 108 -10.85 3.08 -1.91
CA THR A 108 -9.69 2.53 -2.63
C THR A 108 -10.07 2.07 -4.04
N GLY A 109 -9.21 2.35 -5.01
CA GLY A 109 -9.38 1.99 -6.41
C GLY A 109 -9.90 3.16 -7.26
N PRO A 110 -10.75 2.91 -8.27
CA PRO A 110 -11.09 3.91 -9.30
C PRO A 110 -11.67 5.22 -8.76
N ASP A 111 -12.42 5.17 -7.66
CA ASP A 111 -13.01 6.38 -7.05
C ASP A 111 -11.93 7.29 -6.48
N TYR A 112 -10.93 6.70 -5.82
CA TYR A 112 -9.79 7.44 -5.28
C TYR A 112 -8.91 8.00 -6.40
N ASP A 113 -8.58 7.19 -7.40
CA ASP A 113 -7.77 7.59 -8.55
C ASP A 113 -8.42 8.75 -9.33
N GLN A 114 -9.75 8.74 -9.41
CA GLN A 114 -10.49 9.86 -10.00
C GLN A 114 -10.32 11.15 -9.19
N LYS A 115 -10.36 11.08 -7.84
CA LYS A 115 -10.14 12.25 -6.98
C LYS A 115 -8.72 12.79 -7.12
N VAL A 116 -7.72 11.91 -7.16
CA VAL A 116 -6.32 12.29 -7.44
C VAL A 116 -6.21 13.01 -8.78
N SER A 117 -6.76 12.44 -9.84
CA SER A 117 -6.75 13.07 -11.17
C SER A 117 -7.43 14.45 -11.19
N MET A 118 -8.52 14.60 -10.44
CA MET A 118 -9.21 15.89 -10.30
C MET A 118 -8.36 16.90 -9.53
N ALA A 119 -7.69 16.50 -8.45
CA ALA A 119 -6.80 17.35 -7.66
C ALA A 119 -5.61 17.85 -8.52
N ILE A 120 -5.02 16.98 -9.31
CA ILE A 120 -3.94 17.32 -10.25
C ILE A 120 -4.45 18.33 -11.30
N ALA A 121 -5.57 18.03 -11.96
CA ALA A 121 -6.12 18.86 -13.02
C ALA A 121 -6.56 20.27 -12.53
N SER A 122 -6.97 20.39 -11.28
CA SER A 122 -7.37 21.65 -10.66
C SER A 122 -6.24 22.37 -9.92
N SER A 123 -5.04 21.77 -9.83
CA SER A 123 -3.92 22.25 -9.01
C SER A 123 -4.31 22.46 -7.52
N THR A 124 -5.14 21.56 -7.00
CA THR A 124 -5.56 21.55 -5.59
C THR A 124 -5.06 20.28 -4.91
N ILE A 125 -3.77 20.00 -5.08
CA ILE A 125 -3.11 18.84 -4.50
C ILE A 125 -2.98 19.06 -2.99
N PRO A 126 -3.41 18.10 -2.14
CA PRO A 126 -3.21 18.18 -0.70
C PRO A 126 -1.72 17.99 -0.34
N ASP A 127 -1.34 18.34 0.90
CA ASP A 127 0.04 18.16 1.39
C ASP A 127 0.50 16.70 1.31
N MET A 128 -0.43 15.76 1.48
CA MET A 128 -0.15 14.32 1.36
C MET A 128 -1.28 13.59 0.63
N MET A 129 -0.93 12.73 -0.31
CA MET A 129 -1.87 11.80 -0.95
C MET A 129 -1.18 10.51 -1.37
N TYR A 130 -1.96 9.44 -1.50
CA TYR A 130 -1.49 8.17 -2.03
C TYR A 130 -1.57 8.17 -3.55
N ILE A 131 -0.55 7.63 -4.20
CA ILE A 131 -0.52 7.42 -5.66
C ILE A 131 -0.43 5.92 -5.92
N SER A 132 -1.36 5.40 -6.73
CA SER A 132 -1.50 3.98 -7.02
C SER A 132 -0.67 3.51 -8.20
N ASP A 133 -0.26 4.41 -9.09
CA ASP A 133 0.46 4.06 -10.32
C ASP A 133 1.67 4.97 -10.60
N TYR A 134 2.65 4.38 -11.28
CA TYR A 134 3.92 5.05 -11.61
C TYR A 134 3.76 6.18 -12.65
N ALA A 135 2.80 6.08 -13.57
CA ALA A 135 2.62 7.09 -14.60
C ALA A 135 2.15 8.41 -13.99
N THR A 136 1.24 8.35 -13.03
CA THR A 136 0.79 9.53 -12.26
C THR A 136 1.95 10.14 -11.45
N LEU A 137 2.83 9.33 -10.85
CA LEU A 137 4.01 9.85 -10.17
C LEU A 137 4.94 10.61 -11.14
N VAL A 138 5.19 10.05 -12.32
CA VAL A 138 5.99 10.71 -13.36
C VAL A 138 5.36 12.05 -13.78
N GLU A 139 4.05 12.09 -13.99
CA GLU A 139 3.34 13.33 -14.33
C GLU A 139 3.50 14.41 -13.25
N LEU A 140 3.40 14.04 -11.97
CA LEU A 140 3.59 14.95 -10.84
C LEU A 140 5.01 15.51 -10.79
N VAL A 141 6.02 14.67 -11.02
CA VAL A 141 7.43 15.09 -11.06
C VAL A 141 7.70 16.00 -12.25
N GLU A 142 7.29 15.60 -13.46
CA GLU A 142 7.52 16.39 -14.68
C GLU A 142 6.79 17.74 -14.67
N SER A 143 5.69 17.83 -13.93
CA SER A 143 4.89 19.06 -13.78
C SER A 143 5.32 19.92 -12.59
N ASP A 144 6.38 19.51 -11.84
CA ASP A 144 6.88 20.23 -10.66
C ASP A 144 5.79 20.47 -9.59
N LEU A 145 4.97 19.43 -9.34
CA LEU A 145 3.81 19.49 -8.46
C LEU A 145 4.03 18.86 -7.09
N ILE A 146 5.17 18.20 -6.87
CA ILE A 146 5.54 17.55 -5.61
C ILE A 146 6.97 17.93 -5.21
N GLU A 147 7.23 17.87 -3.92
CA GLU A 147 8.48 18.33 -3.30
C GLU A 147 9.60 17.28 -3.34
N ASP A 148 10.84 17.75 -3.35
CA ASP A 148 12.05 16.96 -3.15
C ASP A 148 12.19 16.56 -1.67
N LEU A 149 12.02 15.30 -1.37
CA LEU A 149 12.06 14.76 -0.01
C LEU A 149 13.46 14.27 0.41
N THR A 150 14.49 14.49 -0.42
CA THR A 150 15.85 13.95 -0.20
C THR A 150 16.42 14.37 1.16
N ASP A 151 16.36 15.66 1.47
CA ASP A 151 16.91 16.18 2.73
C ASP A 151 16.06 15.71 3.94
N VAL A 152 14.73 15.67 3.80
CA VAL A 152 13.82 15.18 4.83
C VAL A 152 14.10 13.71 5.12
N TYR A 153 14.19 12.89 4.08
CA TYR A 153 14.51 11.47 4.24
C TYR A 153 15.88 11.25 4.89
N ASN A 154 16.92 11.89 4.36
CA ASN A 154 18.28 11.66 4.82
C ASN A 154 18.54 12.16 6.25
N ASN A 155 17.96 13.29 6.62
CA ASN A 155 18.28 13.98 7.89
C ASN A 155 17.24 13.73 8.99
N ILE A 156 15.96 13.48 8.63
CA ILE A 156 14.86 13.45 9.60
C ILE A 156 14.22 12.06 9.72
N ALA A 157 14.17 11.25 8.64
CA ALA A 157 13.57 9.92 8.74
C ALA A 157 14.21 9.08 9.86
N CYS A 158 13.39 8.42 10.67
CA CYS A 158 13.88 7.61 11.78
C CYS A 158 14.62 6.36 11.28
N GLU A 159 15.53 5.86 12.11
CA GLU A 159 16.36 4.68 11.79
C GLU A 159 15.54 3.45 11.40
N THR A 160 14.38 3.24 12.01
CA THR A 160 13.51 2.11 11.67
C THR A 160 13.02 2.18 10.22
N VAL A 161 12.65 3.37 9.73
CA VAL A 161 12.22 3.58 8.35
C VAL A 161 13.40 3.36 7.40
N LYS A 162 14.57 3.93 7.70
CA LYS A 162 15.79 3.74 6.89
C LYS A 162 16.18 2.28 6.81
N ALA A 163 16.24 1.59 7.95
CA ALA A 163 16.57 0.17 8.00
C ALA A 163 15.58 -0.70 7.20
N ALA A 164 14.29 -0.34 7.16
CA ALA A 164 13.31 -1.05 6.35
C ALA A 164 13.63 -0.96 4.85
N TYR A 165 13.97 0.23 4.33
CA TYR A 165 14.37 0.37 2.93
C TYR A 165 15.73 -0.26 2.64
N GLU A 166 16.71 -0.13 3.53
CA GLU A 166 18.04 -0.74 3.39
C GLU A 166 18.00 -2.27 3.39
N SER A 167 17.00 -2.88 4.02
CA SER A 167 16.84 -4.34 4.06
C SER A 167 16.62 -4.98 2.69
N TYR A 168 16.15 -4.23 1.70
CA TYR A 168 15.98 -4.70 0.32
C TYR A 168 17.30 -4.81 -0.46
N GLY A 169 18.39 -4.26 0.07
CA GLY A 169 19.67 -4.14 -0.63
C GLY A 169 19.68 -3.01 -1.67
N GLU A 170 20.86 -2.66 -2.16
CA GLU A 170 21.05 -1.49 -3.03
C GLU A 170 20.27 -1.58 -4.35
N ASP A 171 20.33 -2.74 -5.01
CA ASP A 171 19.71 -2.93 -6.34
C ASP A 171 18.17 -3.00 -6.28
N ASN A 172 17.60 -3.48 -5.15
CA ASN A 172 16.17 -3.71 -4.99
C ASN A 172 15.51 -2.69 -4.06
N ASN A 173 16.22 -1.64 -3.66
CA ASN A 173 15.66 -0.63 -2.76
C ASN A 173 14.48 0.07 -3.42
N PRO A 174 13.27 0.04 -2.83
CA PRO A 174 12.09 0.68 -3.39
C PRO A 174 12.25 2.18 -3.63
N LEU A 175 13.13 2.88 -2.90
CA LEU A 175 13.46 4.28 -3.13
C LEU A 175 14.03 4.52 -4.54
N ASN A 176 14.66 3.53 -5.18
CA ASN A 176 15.16 3.66 -6.55
C ASN A 176 14.04 3.97 -7.54
N THR A 177 12.82 3.46 -7.31
CA THR A 177 11.67 3.66 -8.20
C THR A 177 11.06 5.07 -8.11
N VAL A 178 11.34 5.79 -7.04
CA VAL A 178 10.81 7.14 -6.77
C VAL A 178 11.90 8.22 -6.77
N THR A 179 13.12 7.84 -7.17
CA THR A 179 14.26 8.76 -7.29
C THR A 179 14.41 9.23 -8.74
N PHE A 180 14.26 10.53 -8.96
CA PHE A 180 14.38 11.19 -10.26
C PHE A 180 15.53 12.20 -10.19
N ASP A 181 16.49 12.08 -11.09
CA ASP A 181 17.70 12.94 -11.12
C ASP A 181 18.43 13.07 -9.76
N GLY A 182 18.44 11.97 -8.99
CA GLY A 182 19.06 11.91 -7.66
C GLY A 182 18.21 12.48 -6.52
N LYS A 183 16.97 12.86 -6.78
CA LYS A 183 16.00 13.39 -5.81
C LYS A 183 14.94 12.38 -5.47
N ILE A 184 14.69 12.17 -4.19
CA ILE A 184 13.58 11.33 -3.69
C ILE A 184 12.29 12.14 -3.79
N MET A 185 11.41 11.79 -4.73
CA MET A 185 10.18 12.55 -5.01
C MET A 185 8.93 11.98 -4.35
N ALA A 186 9.02 10.80 -3.75
CA ALA A 186 7.94 10.17 -2.99
C ALA A 186 8.51 9.17 -1.97
N ILE A 187 7.67 8.73 -1.04
CA ILE A 187 7.98 7.65 -0.10
C ILE A 187 7.19 6.41 -0.53
N PRO A 188 7.85 5.33 -1.02
CA PRO A 188 7.16 4.14 -1.48
C PRO A 188 6.49 3.42 -0.30
N LYS A 189 5.26 2.93 -0.52
CA LYS A 189 4.65 1.99 0.39
C LYS A 189 5.40 0.65 0.28
N THR A 190 6.04 0.24 1.36
CA THR A 190 6.70 -1.06 1.45
C THR A 190 5.90 -2.01 2.33
N GLN A 191 6.08 -3.29 2.12
CA GLN A 191 5.70 -4.28 3.12
C GLN A 191 6.86 -4.42 4.11
N LEU A 192 6.60 -4.17 5.37
CA LEU A 192 7.61 -4.30 6.45
C LEU A 192 7.99 -5.76 6.73
N SER A 193 7.29 -6.70 6.12
CA SER A 193 7.62 -8.12 6.14
C SER A 193 7.26 -8.72 4.79
N ASP A 194 8.25 -9.16 4.04
CA ASP A 194 8.04 -10.19 3.03
C ASP A 194 7.77 -11.49 3.79
N GLY A 195 6.57 -11.55 4.38
CA GLY A 195 6.13 -12.73 5.12
C GLY A 195 6.11 -13.90 4.15
N GLN A 196 6.90 -14.92 4.45
CA GLN A 196 6.77 -16.19 3.76
C GLN A 196 5.38 -16.73 4.07
N ASP A 197 4.70 -17.26 3.09
CA ASP A 197 3.49 -18.01 3.30
C ASP A 197 3.84 -19.30 4.03
N PHE A 198 3.06 -19.62 5.07
CA PHE A 198 3.23 -20.81 5.85
C PHE A 198 2.05 -21.75 5.61
N LEU A 199 2.35 -23.03 5.44
CA LEU A 199 1.34 -24.07 5.49
C LEU A 199 0.92 -24.31 6.95
N TRP A 200 -0.36 -24.10 7.26
CA TRP A 200 -0.93 -24.40 8.55
C TRP A 200 -1.59 -25.78 8.53
N VAL A 201 -1.16 -26.64 9.43
CA VAL A 201 -1.67 -28.00 9.57
C VAL A 201 -2.24 -28.25 10.97
N ARG A 202 -3.35 -28.95 11.05
CA ARG A 202 -3.94 -29.41 12.31
C ARG A 202 -3.03 -30.43 12.97
N LYS A 203 -2.18 -29.97 13.91
CA LYS A 203 -1.21 -30.81 14.60
C LYS A 203 -1.89 -31.93 15.40
N ASP A 204 -3.01 -31.66 16.01
CA ASP A 204 -3.78 -32.65 16.76
C ASP A 204 -4.28 -33.80 15.87
N TRP A 205 -4.57 -33.55 14.60
CA TRP A 205 -4.91 -34.55 13.61
C TRP A 205 -3.68 -35.35 13.15
N LEU A 206 -2.55 -34.70 12.93
CA LEU A 206 -1.27 -35.39 12.65
C LEU A 206 -0.93 -36.37 13.76
N ASP A 207 -0.94 -35.93 15.01
CA ASP A 207 -0.64 -36.73 16.18
C ASP A 207 -1.57 -37.95 16.32
N LYS A 208 -2.90 -37.73 16.04
CA LYS A 208 -3.91 -38.79 16.09
C LYS A 208 -3.68 -39.85 15.01
N LEU A 209 -3.30 -39.44 13.81
CA LEU A 209 -3.05 -40.31 12.68
C LEU A 209 -1.63 -40.89 12.65
N GLY A 210 -0.75 -40.39 13.52
CA GLY A 210 0.65 -40.81 13.57
C GLY A 210 1.45 -40.41 12.34
N MET A 211 1.09 -39.27 11.73
CA MET A 211 1.75 -38.70 10.56
C MET A 211 2.73 -37.59 10.95
N ASP A 212 3.78 -37.45 10.18
CA ASP A 212 4.73 -36.34 10.29
C ASP A 212 4.23 -35.10 9.52
N GLU A 213 4.84 -33.94 9.74
CA GLU A 213 4.61 -32.73 9.00
C GLU A 213 5.03 -32.91 7.53
N PRO A 214 4.21 -32.50 6.56
CA PRO A 214 4.53 -32.66 5.15
C PRO A 214 5.75 -31.82 4.76
N SER A 215 6.68 -32.40 4.03
CA SER A 215 7.88 -31.76 3.52
C SER A 215 7.98 -31.74 2.00
N THR A 216 7.13 -32.49 1.33
CA THR A 216 7.02 -32.57 -0.12
C THR A 216 5.56 -32.41 -0.58
N ILE A 217 5.36 -32.24 -1.87
CA ILE A 217 4.01 -32.20 -2.48
C ILE A 217 3.32 -33.56 -2.30
N GLU A 218 4.05 -34.64 -2.39
CA GLU A 218 3.55 -36.01 -2.19
C GLU A 218 3.09 -36.22 -0.75
N ASP A 219 3.88 -35.76 0.24
CA ASP A 219 3.50 -35.84 1.66
C ASP A 219 2.20 -35.03 1.92
N LEU A 220 2.08 -33.86 1.30
CA LEU A 220 0.88 -33.03 1.40
C LEU A 220 -0.34 -33.72 0.79
N GLU A 221 -0.19 -34.37 -0.37
CA GLU A 221 -1.28 -35.14 -0.98
C GLU A 221 -1.70 -36.32 -0.09
N GLU A 222 -0.75 -37.06 0.49
CA GLU A 222 -1.01 -38.16 1.43
C GLU A 222 -1.73 -37.66 2.69
N LEU A 223 -1.29 -36.53 3.23
CA LEU A 223 -1.90 -35.91 4.40
C LEU A 223 -3.36 -35.50 4.13
N MET A 224 -3.62 -34.81 3.02
CA MET A 224 -4.97 -34.42 2.63
C MET A 224 -5.89 -35.62 2.49
N ARG A 225 -5.40 -36.68 1.86
CA ARG A 225 -6.14 -37.95 1.71
C ARG A 225 -6.44 -38.60 3.05
N ALA A 226 -5.45 -38.66 3.94
CA ALA A 226 -5.63 -39.19 5.27
C ALA A 226 -6.67 -38.40 6.10
N PHE A 227 -6.68 -37.07 5.99
CA PHE A 227 -7.67 -36.24 6.67
C PHE A 227 -9.08 -36.52 6.18
N ILE A 228 -9.28 -36.80 4.89
CA ILE A 228 -10.59 -37.10 4.33
C ILE A 228 -11.05 -38.51 4.69
N GLU A 229 -10.13 -39.50 4.63
CA GLU A 229 -10.50 -40.94 4.69
C GLU A 229 -10.52 -41.50 6.11
N GLN A 230 -9.79 -40.90 7.08
CA GLN A 230 -9.54 -41.50 8.40
C GLN A 230 -10.24 -40.83 9.57
N ASP A 231 -11.22 -39.94 9.33
CA ASP A 231 -12.01 -39.30 10.37
C ASP A 231 -11.15 -38.77 11.54
N PRO A 232 -10.23 -37.82 11.30
CA PRO A 232 -9.30 -37.38 12.37
C PRO A 232 -10.00 -36.60 13.49
N ASP A 233 -11.17 -36.01 13.29
CA ASP A 233 -11.95 -35.38 14.34
C ASP A 233 -12.73 -36.42 15.20
N GLY A 234 -12.97 -37.60 14.66
CA GLY A 234 -13.56 -38.73 15.38
C GLY A 234 -15.05 -38.61 15.58
N ASN A 235 -15.74 -37.87 14.73
CA ASN A 235 -17.17 -37.64 14.85
C ASN A 235 -18.02 -38.75 14.14
N GLY A 236 -17.36 -39.64 13.37
CA GLY A 236 -17.99 -40.74 12.63
C GLY A 236 -18.72 -40.31 11.38
N GLN A 237 -18.46 -39.11 10.86
CA GLN A 237 -19.03 -38.57 9.65
C GLN A 237 -17.91 -38.32 8.62
N ALA A 238 -18.24 -38.38 7.35
CA ALA A 238 -17.29 -38.07 6.26
C ALA A 238 -17.42 -36.58 5.90
N ASP A 239 -17.03 -35.70 6.83
CA ASP A 239 -17.18 -34.25 6.71
C ASP A 239 -15.84 -33.49 6.88
N THR A 240 -14.74 -34.20 7.05
CA THR A 240 -13.39 -33.61 7.04
C THR A 240 -12.91 -33.38 5.62
N ILE A 241 -12.20 -32.27 5.43
CA ILE A 241 -11.64 -31.84 4.15
C ILE A 241 -10.12 -31.84 4.19
N GLY A 242 -9.47 -32.06 3.05
CA GLY A 242 -8.02 -32.06 2.93
C GLY A 242 -7.43 -30.65 3.00
N MET A 243 -7.90 -29.77 2.14
CA MET A 243 -7.46 -28.38 2.07
C MET A 243 -8.58 -27.48 1.53
N VAL A 244 -8.62 -26.23 2.02
CA VAL A 244 -9.48 -25.18 1.46
C VAL A 244 -8.66 -24.36 0.49
N VAL A 245 -9.23 -24.11 -0.69
CA VAL A 245 -8.62 -23.25 -1.72
C VAL A 245 -9.70 -22.29 -2.21
N LEU A 246 -9.37 -21.03 -2.35
CA LEU A 246 -10.29 -20.06 -2.93
C LEU A 246 -10.48 -20.32 -4.43
N SER A 247 -11.63 -19.90 -4.94
CA SER A 247 -11.93 -19.95 -6.39
C SER A 247 -10.97 -19.10 -7.23
N ASP A 248 -10.41 -18.07 -6.62
CA ASP A 248 -9.28 -17.29 -7.16
C ASP A 248 -7.97 -17.99 -6.80
N VAL A 249 -7.49 -18.82 -7.71
CA VAL A 249 -6.36 -19.72 -7.53
C VAL A 249 -5.04 -18.99 -7.24
N TYR A 250 -4.92 -17.73 -7.66
CA TYR A 250 -3.68 -16.97 -7.51
C TYR A 250 -3.76 -15.89 -6.46
N GLY A 251 -4.90 -15.67 -5.85
CA GLY A 251 -5.14 -14.60 -4.89
C GLY A 251 -4.62 -13.23 -5.36
N GLU A 252 -5.48 -12.32 -5.74
CA GLU A 252 -5.08 -10.92 -5.99
C GLU A 252 -4.45 -10.26 -4.73
N TYR A 253 -4.54 -10.94 -3.61
CA TYR A 253 -4.09 -10.41 -2.31
C TYR A 253 -3.01 -11.32 -1.72
N PRO A 254 -1.75 -10.82 -1.59
CA PRO A 254 -0.62 -11.58 -1.05
C PRO A 254 -0.79 -12.04 0.41
N ASN A 255 -1.91 -11.78 1.05
CA ASN A 255 -2.20 -12.17 2.44
C ASN A 255 -3.43 -13.08 2.55
N ASN A 256 -3.76 -13.79 1.49
CA ASN A 256 -4.90 -14.69 1.52
C ASN A 256 -4.53 -16.02 2.16
N THR A 257 -5.12 -16.33 3.31
CA THR A 257 -4.87 -17.55 4.08
C THR A 257 -5.08 -18.84 3.27
N PHE A 258 -5.83 -18.78 2.17
CA PHE A 258 -6.17 -19.93 1.32
C PHE A 258 -5.53 -19.86 -0.07
N ALA A 259 -4.54 -18.99 -0.26
CA ALA A 259 -3.74 -18.92 -1.48
C ALA A 259 -2.84 -20.16 -1.59
N ILE A 260 -2.60 -20.58 -2.83
CA ILE A 260 -1.81 -21.77 -3.15
C ILE A 260 -0.56 -21.44 -3.98
N ASP A 261 -0.10 -20.22 -3.90
CA ASP A 261 1.08 -19.76 -4.66
C ASP A 261 2.31 -20.62 -4.37
N ASN A 262 2.44 -21.12 -3.14
CA ASN A 262 3.51 -22.03 -2.74
C ASN A 262 3.49 -23.37 -3.49
N ILE A 263 2.31 -23.82 -3.95
CA ILE A 263 2.21 -25.02 -4.79
C ILE A 263 2.88 -24.76 -6.14
N PHE A 264 2.69 -23.56 -6.71
CA PHE A 264 3.33 -23.19 -7.97
C PHE A 264 4.84 -23.04 -7.84
N THR A 265 5.30 -22.38 -6.78
CA THR A 265 6.75 -22.18 -6.53
C THR A 265 7.50 -23.49 -6.32
N ALA A 266 6.83 -24.52 -5.79
CA ALA A 266 7.42 -25.87 -5.68
C ALA A 266 7.76 -26.51 -7.06
N PHE A 267 7.22 -25.96 -8.14
CA PHE A 267 7.48 -26.36 -9.53
C PHE A 267 8.24 -25.30 -10.33
N ASP A 268 8.90 -24.35 -9.68
CA ASP A 268 9.55 -23.20 -10.34
C ASP A 268 8.59 -22.38 -11.22
N ALA A 269 7.29 -22.41 -10.91
CA ALA A 269 6.25 -21.67 -11.59
C ALA A 269 5.88 -20.41 -10.80
N TYR A 270 5.87 -19.25 -11.47
CA TYR A 270 5.68 -17.95 -10.83
C TYR A 270 4.54 -17.19 -11.53
N PRO A 271 3.28 -17.46 -11.17
CA PRO A 271 2.14 -16.77 -11.77
C PRO A 271 2.11 -15.28 -11.40
N ASN A 272 1.56 -14.48 -12.30
CA ASN A 272 1.30 -13.03 -12.14
C ASN A 272 2.52 -12.14 -11.93
N VAL A 273 3.74 -12.66 -12.08
CA VAL A 273 4.98 -11.89 -11.98
C VAL A 273 5.82 -11.97 -13.24
N TRP A 274 6.64 -10.96 -13.46
CA TRP A 274 7.68 -10.99 -14.48
C TRP A 274 8.94 -11.59 -13.88
N ILE A 275 9.51 -12.58 -14.55
CA ILE A 275 10.74 -13.27 -14.14
C ILE A 275 11.84 -13.05 -15.18
N GLU A 276 13.09 -13.13 -14.75
CA GLU A 276 14.20 -13.19 -15.68
C GLU A 276 14.44 -14.64 -16.14
N LYS A 277 14.43 -14.86 -17.46
CA LYS A 277 14.76 -16.14 -18.08
C LYS A 277 15.65 -15.89 -19.30
N ASP A 278 16.85 -16.42 -19.27
CA ASP A 278 17.84 -16.26 -20.36
C ASP A 278 18.16 -14.78 -20.68
N GLY A 279 18.27 -13.92 -19.66
CA GLY A 279 18.57 -12.50 -19.79
C GLY A 279 17.41 -11.67 -20.34
N LYS A 280 16.18 -12.19 -20.29
CA LYS A 280 14.97 -11.50 -20.76
C LYS A 280 13.89 -11.53 -19.69
N ALA A 281 13.16 -10.43 -19.60
CA ALA A 281 11.93 -10.41 -18.81
C ALA A 281 10.84 -11.21 -19.55
N VAL A 282 10.28 -12.22 -18.88
CA VAL A 282 9.16 -13.03 -19.39
C VAL A 282 8.05 -13.07 -18.36
N TYR A 283 6.79 -13.12 -18.80
CA TYR A 283 5.67 -13.20 -17.89
C TYR A 283 5.48 -14.63 -17.39
N GLY A 284 5.55 -14.84 -16.08
CA GLY A 284 5.57 -16.16 -15.46
C GLY A 284 4.33 -17.01 -15.74
N SER A 285 3.14 -16.40 -15.76
CA SER A 285 1.88 -17.12 -15.96
C SER A 285 1.76 -17.88 -17.31
N VAL A 286 2.59 -17.55 -18.30
CA VAL A 286 2.55 -18.18 -19.64
C VAL A 286 3.74 -19.10 -19.91
N GLN A 287 4.55 -19.39 -18.89
CA GLN A 287 5.70 -20.27 -19.03
C GLN A 287 5.30 -21.76 -18.97
N GLU A 288 6.15 -22.60 -19.51
CA GLU A 288 5.91 -24.07 -19.56
C GLU A 288 5.79 -24.68 -18.16
N GLU A 289 6.53 -24.15 -17.19
CA GLU A 289 6.55 -24.56 -15.78
C GLU A 289 5.16 -24.51 -15.13
N MET A 290 4.25 -23.67 -15.65
CA MET A 290 2.86 -23.57 -15.16
C MET A 290 2.03 -24.83 -15.40
N LYS A 291 2.40 -25.69 -16.34
CA LYS A 291 1.59 -26.85 -16.72
C LYS A 291 1.50 -27.90 -15.62
N GLU A 292 2.62 -28.20 -14.98
CA GLU A 292 2.70 -29.27 -13.98
C GLU A 292 1.87 -28.97 -12.73
N PRO A 293 2.01 -27.81 -12.07
CA PRO A 293 1.17 -27.46 -10.92
C PRO A 293 -0.33 -27.36 -11.30
N LEU A 294 -0.68 -26.86 -12.48
CA LEU A 294 -2.07 -26.83 -12.93
C LEU A 294 -2.65 -28.24 -13.14
N GLN A 295 -1.87 -29.18 -13.64
CA GLN A 295 -2.27 -30.58 -13.76
C GLN A 295 -2.43 -31.23 -12.38
N LEU A 296 -1.55 -30.94 -11.43
CA LEU A 296 -1.64 -31.38 -10.03
C LEU A 296 -2.94 -30.88 -9.40
N LEU A 297 -3.21 -29.59 -9.48
CA LEU A 297 -4.42 -28.98 -8.93
C LEU A 297 -5.69 -29.56 -9.55
N ASN A 298 -5.71 -29.75 -10.88
CA ASN A 298 -6.83 -30.40 -11.54
C ASN A 298 -7.05 -31.84 -11.04
N ARG A 299 -5.97 -32.59 -10.81
CA ARG A 299 -6.06 -33.94 -10.22
C ARG A 299 -6.62 -33.89 -8.79
N TRP A 300 -6.11 -33.00 -7.96
CA TRP A 300 -6.59 -32.85 -6.58
C TRP A 300 -8.05 -32.42 -6.51
N TYR A 301 -8.47 -31.51 -7.37
CA TYR A 301 -9.86 -31.08 -7.48
C TYR A 301 -10.78 -32.25 -7.88
N THR A 302 -10.37 -33.04 -8.90
CA THR A 302 -11.13 -34.18 -9.40
C THR A 302 -11.26 -35.28 -8.34
N CYS A 303 -10.27 -35.45 -7.49
CA CYS A 303 -10.26 -36.42 -6.39
C CYS A 303 -10.84 -35.85 -5.08
N LEU A 304 -11.39 -34.63 -5.08
CA LEU A 304 -11.97 -33.96 -3.92
C LEU A 304 -10.97 -33.78 -2.74
N LEU A 305 -9.68 -33.66 -3.03
CA LEU A 305 -8.67 -33.40 -1.99
C LEU A 305 -8.71 -31.94 -1.51
N TYR A 306 -9.23 -31.04 -2.31
CA TYR A 306 -9.59 -29.69 -1.88
C TYR A 306 -10.96 -29.28 -2.40
N THR A 307 -11.57 -28.29 -1.76
CA THR A 307 -12.84 -27.69 -2.15
C THR A 307 -12.75 -26.17 -2.14
N SER A 308 -13.46 -25.53 -3.08
CA SER A 308 -13.65 -24.08 -3.12
C SER A 308 -14.93 -23.59 -2.43
N ASP A 309 -15.74 -24.52 -1.90
CA ASP A 309 -17.06 -24.26 -1.35
C ASP A 309 -17.09 -24.45 0.18
N ALA A 310 -16.05 -24.02 0.86
CA ALA A 310 -16.00 -24.09 2.34
C ALA A 310 -16.54 -22.82 2.99
#